data_48e89c3e9553974b989fe41461290637
#
_entry.id   48e89c3e9553974b989fe41461290637
#
_cell.length_a   1.000
_cell.length_b   1.000
_cell.length_c   1.000
_cell.angle_alpha   90.00
_cell.angle_beta   90.00
_cell.angle_gamma   90.00
#
_symmetry.space_group_name_H-M   'P 1'
#
loop_
_entity.id
_entity.type
_entity.pdbx_description
1 polymer ?
#
loop_
_entity_poly.entity_id
_entity_poly.type
_entity_poly.pdbx_seq_one_letter_code
_entity_poly.pdbx_strand_id
1 'polypeptide(L)'
;AFEPVLVEGRAIKLHPLVCTAFNADFDGDQMAVHVPLSAEAQAEARFLMLAANNLLKPSDGSPVAVPSQDMVLGSYYLTLDKDGETGEGKVFRNMDEAFMAYDAKYITLHSKIKVRRTVEYNGQTYTGLVDTTMGRMIFNRPIPQDLGFVDRTDPENILKFEVDFLVGKKQLGKII
;
A
#
# COMPACT_ATOMS: atom_id res chain seq x y z
N ALA A 1 -12.62 8.80 -17.47
CA ALA A 1 -11.73 9.42 -18.46
C ALA A 1 -10.30 9.50 -17.91
N PHE A 2 -9.32 9.52 -18.80
CA PHE A 2 -7.89 9.60 -18.48
C PHE A 2 -7.23 10.64 -19.38
N GLU A 3 -6.24 11.32 -18.85
CA GLU A 3 -5.39 12.18 -19.68
C GLU A 3 -4.40 11.29 -20.46
N PRO A 4 -4.37 11.40 -21.81
CA PRO A 4 -3.50 10.56 -22.62
C PRO A 4 -2.06 11.06 -22.57
N VAL A 5 -1.12 10.12 -22.58
CA VAL A 5 0.30 10.38 -22.78
C VAL A 5 0.71 9.72 -24.09
N LEU A 6 1.32 10.50 -24.99
CA LEU A 6 1.77 9.98 -26.29
C LEU A 6 2.97 9.07 -26.09
N VAL A 7 2.90 7.88 -26.70
CA VAL A 7 3.96 6.87 -26.69
C VAL A 7 4.16 6.33 -28.09
N GLU A 8 5.35 5.84 -28.40
CA GLU A 8 5.65 5.16 -29.65
C GLU A 8 5.05 3.75 -29.64
N GLY A 9 4.62 3.29 -30.81
CA GLY A 9 4.04 1.96 -31.01
C GLY A 9 2.55 1.98 -31.32
N ARG A 10 1.97 0.79 -31.45
CA ARG A 10 0.55 0.59 -31.83
C ARG A 10 -0.32 0.09 -30.67
N ALA A 11 0.24 -0.06 -29.49
CA ALA A 11 -0.47 -0.57 -28.34
C ALA A 11 -0.85 0.56 -27.37
N ILE A 12 -2.02 0.44 -26.77
CA ILE A 12 -2.43 1.28 -25.63
C ILE A 12 -1.76 0.72 -24.39
N LYS A 13 -0.99 1.54 -23.66
CA LYS A 13 -0.40 1.18 -22.37
C LYS A 13 -1.38 1.58 -21.28
N LEU A 14 -1.79 0.62 -20.46
CA LEU A 14 -2.76 0.80 -19.39
C LEU A 14 -2.11 0.47 -18.04
N HIS A 15 -2.36 1.33 -17.05
CA HIS A 15 -1.86 1.06 -15.70
C HIS A 15 -2.60 -0.13 -15.05
N PRO A 16 -1.91 -1.08 -14.40
CA PRO A 16 -2.54 -2.28 -13.82
C PRO A 16 -3.68 -2.01 -12.84
N LEU A 17 -3.63 -0.93 -12.06
CA LEU A 17 -4.69 -0.59 -11.10
C LEU A 17 -6.04 -0.27 -11.74
N VAL A 18 -6.07 0.12 -13.01
CA VAL A 18 -7.30 0.45 -13.73
C VAL A 18 -7.81 -0.66 -14.63
N CYS A 19 -7.06 -1.76 -14.76
CA CYS A 19 -7.48 -2.92 -15.55
C CYS A 19 -8.82 -3.48 -15.10
N THR A 20 -9.08 -3.55 -13.79
CA THR A 20 -10.35 -4.02 -13.25
C THR A 20 -11.52 -3.13 -13.66
N ALA A 21 -11.34 -1.81 -13.67
CA ALA A 21 -12.39 -0.86 -14.06
C ALA A 21 -12.72 -0.96 -15.55
N PHE A 22 -11.73 -1.24 -16.41
CA PHE A 22 -11.92 -1.47 -17.85
C PHE A 22 -12.31 -2.91 -18.16
N ASN A 23 -12.25 -3.82 -17.22
CA ASN A 23 -12.32 -5.27 -17.45
C ASN A 23 -11.34 -5.71 -18.55
N ALA A 24 -10.12 -5.17 -18.52
CA ALA A 24 -9.10 -5.39 -19.53
C ALA A 24 -7.96 -6.25 -18.94
N ASP A 25 -7.42 -7.11 -19.79
CA ASP A 25 -6.17 -7.82 -19.55
C ASP A 25 -5.18 -7.59 -20.71
N PHE A 26 -4.03 -8.22 -20.66
CA PHE A 26 -2.96 -8.02 -21.65
C PHE A 26 -2.78 -9.20 -22.57
N ASP A 27 -3.84 -9.97 -22.81
CA ASP A 27 -3.84 -11.16 -23.67
C ASP A 27 -4.27 -10.90 -25.12
N GLY A 28 -4.52 -9.63 -25.47
CA GLY A 28 -4.92 -9.22 -26.82
C GLY A 28 -6.23 -8.43 -26.86
N ASP A 29 -6.70 -7.94 -25.72
CA ASP A 29 -7.89 -7.08 -25.66
C ASP A 29 -7.73 -5.84 -26.53
N GLN A 30 -8.80 -5.43 -27.16
CA GLN A 30 -8.90 -4.20 -27.94
C GLN A 30 -9.61 -3.12 -27.15
N MET A 31 -9.11 -1.89 -27.26
CA MET A 31 -9.71 -0.72 -26.64
C MET A 31 -9.84 0.41 -27.65
N ALA A 32 -10.86 1.25 -27.47
CA ALA A 32 -11.07 2.43 -28.28
C ALA A 32 -10.71 3.71 -27.52
N VAL A 33 -10.24 4.72 -28.24
CA VAL A 33 -10.00 6.06 -27.73
C VAL A 33 -11.07 6.99 -28.27
N HIS A 34 -11.77 7.69 -27.36
CA HIS A 34 -12.76 8.70 -27.72
C HIS A 34 -12.25 10.08 -27.30
N VAL A 35 -12.22 11.01 -28.22
CA VAL A 35 -11.74 12.37 -28.00
C VAL A 35 -12.95 13.32 -27.97
N PRO A 36 -13.24 14.02 -26.85
CA PRO A 36 -14.31 15.01 -26.79
C PRO A 36 -13.93 16.23 -27.64
N LEU A 37 -14.83 16.65 -28.53
CA LEU A 37 -14.56 17.72 -29.50
C LEU A 37 -15.11 19.07 -29.07
N SER A 38 -16.26 19.12 -28.36
CA SER A 38 -16.84 20.38 -27.89
C SER A 38 -16.26 20.80 -26.53
N ALA A 39 -16.33 22.10 -26.24
CA ALA A 39 -15.86 22.64 -24.96
C ALA A 39 -16.66 22.07 -23.78
N GLU A 40 -17.96 21.89 -23.94
CA GLU A 40 -18.84 21.29 -22.96
C GLU A 40 -18.46 19.83 -22.67
N ALA A 41 -18.24 19.03 -23.72
CA ALA A 41 -17.84 17.64 -23.59
C ALA A 41 -16.46 17.50 -22.92
N GLN A 42 -15.53 18.42 -23.22
CA GLN A 42 -14.21 18.47 -22.57
C GLN A 42 -14.34 18.84 -21.06
N ALA A 43 -15.22 19.78 -20.74
CA ALA A 43 -15.50 20.16 -19.36
C ALA A 43 -16.11 18.98 -18.56
N GLU A 44 -17.11 18.31 -19.13
CA GLU A 44 -17.70 17.11 -18.52
C GLU A 44 -16.67 16.01 -18.32
N ALA A 45 -15.83 15.74 -19.31
CA ALA A 45 -14.77 14.73 -19.20
C ALA A 45 -13.79 15.05 -18.06
N ARG A 46 -13.39 16.32 -17.89
CA ARG A 46 -12.46 16.74 -16.83
C ARG A 46 -13.09 16.78 -15.44
N PHE A 47 -14.30 17.36 -15.31
CA PHE A 47 -14.88 17.59 -14.00
C PHE A 47 -15.65 16.38 -13.48
N LEU A 48 -16.34 15.64 -14.36
CA LEU A 48 -17.21 14.55 -13.96
C LEU A 48 -16.59 13.15 -14.18
N MET A 49 -15.81 12.97 -15.25
CA MET A 49 -15.38 11.64 -15.69
C MET A 49 -13.92 11.30 -15.40
N LEU A 50 -13.08 12.30 -15.06
CA LEU A 50 -11.66 12.05 -14.84
C LEU A 50 -11.47 11.04 -13.71
N ALA A 51 -10.64 10.03 -13.93
CA ALA A 51 -10.41 8.96 -12.97
C ALA A 51 -9.90 9.43 -11.61
N ALA A 52 -9.10 10.51 -11.59
CA ALA A 52 -8.62 11.12 -10.36
C ALA A 52 -9.76 11.69 -9.47
N ASN A 53 -10.89 12.05 -10.04
CA ASN A 53 -12.06 12.56 -9.34
C ASN A 53 -13.07 11.45 -8.98
N ASN A 54 -12.85 10.21 -9.44
CA ASN A 54 -13.76 9.10 -9.29
C ASN A 54 -13.04 7.91 -8.64
N LEU A 55 -12.58 8.10 -7.42
CA LEU A 55 -11.82 7.08 -6.68
C LEU A 55 -12.71 6.01 -6.05
N LEU A 56 -13.99 6.32 -5.85
CA LEU A 56 -14.97 5.42 -5.24
C LEU A 56 -16.02 4.98 -6.27
N LYS A 57 -16.45 3.73 -6.18
CA LYS A 57 -17.54 3.20 -7.02
C LYS A 57 -18.88 3.80 -6.57
N PRO A 58 -19.72 4.27 -7.49
CA PRO A 58 -21.02 4.81 -7.13
C PRO A 58 -22.01 3.74 -6.64
N SER A 59 -21.73 2.45 -6.89
CA SER A 59 -22.62 1.34 -6.51
C SER A 59 -22.57 1.01 -5.01
N ASP A 60 -21.38 1.04 -4.41
CA ASP A 60 -21.14 0.54 -3.04
C ASP A 60 -20.16 1.40 -2.24
N GLY A 61 -19.62 2.46 -2.85
CA GLY A 61 -18.61 3.31 -2.21
C GLY A 61 -17.24 2.66 -2.02
N SER A 62 -17.01 1.47 -2.57
CA SER A 62 -15.71 0.81 -2.48
C SER A 62 -14.68 1.47 -3.43
N PRO A 63 -13.37 1.37 -3.14
CA PRO A 63 -12.36 1.90 -4.04
C PRO A 63 -12.41 1.25 -5.43
N VAL A 64 -12.25 2.08 -6.48
CA VAL A 64 -12.16 1.58 -7.87
C VAL A 64 -10.79 0.97 -8.14
N ALA A 65 -9.73 1.64 -7.69
CA ALA A 65 -8.36 1.19 -7.88
C ALA A 65 -7.92 0.37 -6.67
N VAL A 66 -7.84 -0.95 -6.81
CA VAL A 66 -7.44 -1.88 -5.75
C VAL A 66 -6.24 -2.69 -6.24
N PRO A 67 -5.21 -2.90 -5.41
CA PRO A 67 -4.10 -3.78 -5.76
C PRO A 67 -4.57 -5.17 -6.16
N SER A 68 -3.99 -5.70 -7.22
CA SER A 68 -4.33 -7.01 -7.78
C SER A 68 -3.08 -7.78 -8.18
N GLN A 69 -3.23 -9.09 -8.40
CA GLN A 69 -2.17 -9.95 -8.91
C GLN A 69 -0.82 -9.77 -8.19
N ASP A 70 0.21 -9.34 -8.89
CA ASP A 70 1.59 -9.21 -8.36
C ASP A 70 1.70 -8.19 -7.23
N MET A 71 0.83 -7.18 -7.19
CA MET A 71 0.80 -6.20 -6.09
C MET A 71 0.36 -6.86 -4.78
N VAL A 72 -0.62 -7.77 -4.84
CA VAL A 72 -1.06 -8.56 -3.67
C VAL A 72 0.05 -9.51 -3.24
N LEU A 73 0.69 -10.18 -4.18
CA LEU A 73 1.81 -11.07 -3.92
C LEU A 73 2.99 -10.31 -3.30
N GLY A 74 3.32 -9.13 -3.83
CA GLY A 74 4.36 -8.27 -3.29
C GLY A 74 4.07 -7.80 -1.87
N SER A 75 2.83 -7.41 -1.58
CA SER A 75 2.40 -7.01 -0.24
C SER A 75 2.44 -8.18 0.76
N TYR A 76 2.01 -9.37 0.31
CA TYR A 76 2.14 -10.60 1.08
C TYR A 76 3.60 -10.92 1.41
N TYR A 77 4.47 -10.92 0.40
CA TYR A 77 5.89 -11.20 0.57
C TYR A 77 6.56 -10.17 1.49
N LEU A 78 6.21 -8.90 1.37
CA LEU A 78 6.76 -7.82 2.19
C LEU A 78 6.39 -7.97 3.67
N THR A 79 5.18 -8.45 3.98
CA THR A 79 4.68 -8.60 5.36
C THR A 79 4.94 -9.98 5.98
N LEU A 80 5.53 -10.90 5.21
CA LEU A 80 5.91 -12.23 5.68
C LEU A 80 7.00 -12.12 6.76
N ASP A 81 6.88 -12.92 7.80
CA ASP A 81 7.93 -13.17 8.77
C ASP A 81 8.45 -14.61 8.62
N LYS A 82 9.73 -14.80 8.92
CA LYS A 82 10.37 -16.12 8.77
C LYS A 82 11.35 -16.35 9.91
N ASP A 83 11.28 -17.54 10.49
CA ASP A 83 12.18 -17.96 11.57
C ASP A 83 13.55 -18.38 11.01
N GLY A 84 14.60 -18.16 11.78
CA GLY A 84 15.95 -18.54 11.42
C GLY A 84 16.63 -17.62 10.41
N GLU A 85 16.08 -16.45 10.12
CA GLU A 85 16.69 -15.48 9.22
C GLU A 85 17.86 -14.73 9.87
N THR A 86 18.78 -14.27 9.04
CA THR A 86 19.97 -13.52 9.49
C THR A 86 19.57 -12.31 10.29
N GLY A 87 20.09 -12.20 11.51
CA GLY A 87 19.83 -11.05 12.39
C GLY A 87 18.54 -11.13 13.19
N GLU A 88 17.89 -12.29 13.25
CA GLU A 88 16.75 -12.53 14.13
C GLU A 88 17.06 -12.17 15.59
N GLY A 89 16.08 -11.56 16.26
CA GLY A 89 16.18 -11.14 17.66
C GLY A 89 16.98 -9.87 17.92
N LYS A 90 17.57 -9.25 16.89
CA LYS A 90 18.28 -7.97 17.08
C LYS A 90 17.35 -6.84 17.51
N VAL A 91 17.89 -5.95 18.33
CA VAL A 91 17.18 -4.79 18.88
C VAL A 91 17.78 -3.52 18.30
N PHE A 92 16.95 -2.63 17.78
CA PHE A 92 17.34 -1.36 17.18
C PHE A 92 16.77 -0.18 17.98
N ARG A 93 17.56 0.88 18.05
CA ARG A 93 17.19 2.10 18.77
C ARG A 93 16.04 2.87 18.11
N ASN A 94 15.96 2.82 16.80
CA ASN A 94 14.93 3.48 15.98
C ASN A 94 14.79 2.76 14.64
N MET A 95 13.84 3.20 13.83
CA MET A 95 13.61 2.64 12.50
C MET A 95 14.79 2.89 11.55
N ASP A 96 15.43 4.06 11.61
CA ASP A 96 16.53 4.42 10.72
C ASP A 96 17.75 3.51 10.93
N GLU A 97 18.06 3.16 12.17
CA GLU A 97 19.12 2.19 12.49
C GLU A 97 18.81 0.81 11.91
N ALA A 98 17.55 0.38 11.98
CA ALA A 98 17.13 -0.89 11.36
C ALA A 98 17.24 -0.84 9.83
N PHE A 99 16.91 0.29 9.19
CA PHE A 99 17.12 0.51 7.76
C PHE A 99 18.60 0.42 7.37
N MET A 100 19.49 1.08 8.13
CA MET A 100 20.94 0.99 7.90
C MET A 100 21.46 -0.44 8.05
N ALA A 101 20.95 -1.19 9.04
CA ALA A 101 21.31 -2.58 9.24
C ALA A 101 20.84 -3.49 8.09
N TYR A 102 19.67 -3.18 7.52
CA TYR A 102 19.14 -3.88 6.35
C TYR A 102 19.99 -3.58 5.11
N ASP A 103 20.33 -2.32 4.83
CA ASP A 103 21.19 -1.92 3.72
C ASP A 103 22.58 -2.55 3.82
N ALA A 104 23.10 -2.65 5.04
CA ALA A 104 24.36 -3.32 5.33
C ALA A 104 24.27 -4.87 5.37
N LYS A 105 23.08 -5.44 5.09
CA LYS A 105 22.79 -6.89 5.08
C LYS A 105 23.01 -7.60 6.43
N TYR A 106 22.93 -6.89 7.54
CA TYR A 106 22.95 -7.47 8.89
C TYR A 106 21.62 -8.10 9.30
N ILE A 107 20.54 -7.72 8.63
CA ILE A 107 19.19 -8.28 8.76
C ILE A 107 18.62 -8.49 7.36
N THR A 108 17.65 -9.39 7.25
CA THR A 108 16.88 -9.60 6.02
C THR A 108 15.51 -8.93 6.12
N LEU A 109 14.76 -8.95 5.03
CA LEU A 109 13.41 -8.37 4.95
C LEU A 109 12.44 -9.04 5.95
N HIS A 110 12.64 -10.34 6.21
CA HIS A 110 11.74 -11.20 6.98
C HIS A 110 12.24 -11.51 8.38
N SER A 111 13.43 -11.01 8.76
CA SER A 111 13.99 -11.24 10.09
C SER A 111 13.09 -10.64 11.17
N LYS A 112 12.76 -11.43 12.18
CA LYS A 112 12.04 -10.95 13.37
C LYS A 112 12.98 -10.10 14.22
N ILE A 113 12.71 -8.84 14.36
CA ILE A 113 13.52 -7.84 15.06
C ILE A 113 12.68 -7.06 16.06
N LYS A 114 13.36 -6.37 16.96
CA LYS A 114 12.72 -5.44 17.91
C LYS A 114 13.20 -4.03 17.63
N VAL A 115 12.25 -3.10 17.49
CA VAL A 115 12.56 -1.70 17.23
C VAL A 115 11.93 -0.82 18.30
N ARG A 116 12.70 0.13 18.83
CA ARG A 116 12.14 1.14 19.74
C ARG A 116 11.30 2.10 18.93
N ARG A 117 10.05 2.23 19.34
CA ARG A 117 9.06 3.14 18.75
C ARG A 117 8.54 4.10 19.79
N THR A 118 8.30 5.34 19.38
CA THR A 118 7.63 6.36 20.18
C THR A 118 6.35 6.75 19.48
N VAL A 119 5.23 6.71 20.18
CA VAL A 119 3.90 7.06 19.67
C VAL A 119 3.25 8.03 20.63
N GLU A 120 2.60 9.04 20.11
CA GLU A 120 1.74 9.94 20.88
C GLU A 120 0.28 9.46 20.75
N TYR A 121 -0.34 9.22 21.90
CA TYR A 121 -1.74 8.80 21.95
C TYR A 121 -2.45 9.48 23.11
N ASN A 122 -3.60 10.12 22.85
CA ASN A 122 -4.37 10.90 23.83
C ASN A 122 -3.55 11.96 24.59
N GLY A 123 -2.59 12.62 23.89
CA GLY A 123 -1.73 13.65 24.47
C GLY A 123 -0.61 13.11 25.39
N GLN A 124 -0.42 11.80 25.44
CA GLN A 124 0.67 11.15 26.16
C GLN A 124 1.64 10.48 25.20
N THR A 125 2.93 10.54 25.52
CA THR A 125 3.98 9.92 24.72
C THR A 125 4.34 8.55 25.30
N TYR A 126 4.20 7.52 24.51
CA TYR A 126 4.57 6.15 24.84
C TYR A 126 5.82 5.74 24.07
N THR A 127 6.79 5.15 24.75
CA THR A 127 8.03 4.66 24.17
C THR A 127 8.32 3.25 24.63
N GLY A 128 8.60 2.35 23.69
CA GLY A 128 8.90 0.95 24.02
C GLY A 128 9.42 0.19 22.80
N LEU A 129 9.69 -1.09 22.99
CA LEU A 129 10.12 -2.02 21.96
C LEU A 129 8.90 -2.69 21.33
N VAL A 130 8.92 -2.78 20.00
CA VAL A 130 7.89 -3.46 19.21
C VAL A 130 8.54 -4.58 18.42
N ASP A 131 7.95 -5.76 18.48
CA ASP A 131 8.33 -6.89 17.64
C ASP A 131 7.80 -6.63 16.22
N THR A 132 8.66 -6.72 15.22
CA THR A 132 8.30 -6.48 13.82
C THR A 132 9.32 -7.10 12.87
N THR A 133 9.13 -6.92 11.57
CA THR A 133 10.13 -7.23 10.54
C THR A 133 10.46 -5.99 9.73
N MET A 134 11.62 -6.01 9.04
CA MET A 134 11.97 -4.92 8.14
C MET A 134 10.91 -4.68 7.07
N GLY A 135 10.36 -5.75 6.51
CA GLY A 135 9.30 -5.66 5.49
C GLY A 135 8.03 -5.02 6.02
N ARG A 136 7.58 -5.35 7.25
CA ARG A 136 6.41 -4.72 7.88
C ARG A 136 6.65 -3.23 8.14
N MET A 137 7.86 -2.83 8.53
CA MET A 137 8.19 -1.41 8.69
C MET A 137 8.12 -0.64 7.36
N ILE A 138 8.65 -1.21 6.28
CA ILE A 138 8.54 -0.63 4.93
C ILE A 138 7.09 -0.50 4.52
N PHE A 139 6.28 -1.55 4.75
CA PHE A 139 4.86 -1.56 4.40
C PHE A 139 4.06 -0.52 5.19
N ASN A 140 4.34 -0.35 6.49
CA ASN A 140 3.65 0.63 7.33
C ASN A 140 4.06 2.09 7.10
N ARG A 141 5.19 2.34 6.44
CA ARG A 141 5.72 3.69 6.25
C ARG A 141 4.75 4.65 5.54
N PRO A 142 4.10 4.26 4.43
CA PRO A 142 3.10 5.09 3.76
C PRO A 142 1.70 5.02 4.40
N ILE A 143 1.45 4.09 5.34
CA ILE A 143 0.13 3.84 5.90
C ILE A 143 -0.11 4.75 7.10
N PRO A 144 -1.23 5.50 7.14
CA PRO A 144 -1.66 6.20 8.34
C PRO A 144 -1.77 5.25 9.54
N GLN A 145 -1.29 5.69 10.70
CA GLN A 145 -1.22 4.84 11.89
C GLN A 145 -2.43 5.03 12.83
N ASP A 146 -3.58 5.39 12.26
CA ASP A 146 -4.87 5.64 12.92
C ASP A 146 -6.05 4.96 12.20
N LEU A 147 -5.77 3.93 11.40
CA LEU A 147 -6.79 3.21 10.63
C LEU A 147 -7.73 2.34 11.49
N GLY A 148 -7.34 2.04 12.74
CA GLY A 148 -8.16 1.28 13.67
C GLY A 148 -8.06 -0.24 13.53
N PHE A 149 -7.02 -0.77 12.87
CA PHE A 149 -6.73 -2.20 12.89
C PHE A 149 -6.17 -2.66 14.23
N VAL A 150 -5.58 -1.74 14.97
CA VAL A 150 -5.03 -1.99 16.31
C VAL A 150 -5.92 -1.30 17.34
N ASP A 151 -6.43 -2.07 18.29
CA ASP A 151 -7.14 -1.53 19.44
C ASP A 151 -6.14 -0.87 20.41
N ARG A 152 -6.03 0.46 20.33
CA ARG A 152 -5.11 1.26 21.15
C ARG A 152 -5.65 1.61 22.54
N THR A 153 -6.84 1.12 22.90
CA THR A 153 -7.34 1.23 24.26
C THR A 153 -6.56 0.31 25.21
N ASP A 154 -6.01 -0.77 24.68
CA ASP A 154 -5.10 -1.67 25.41
C ASP A 154 -3.67 -1.09 25.40
N PRO A 155 -3.06 -0.85 26.59
CA PRO A 155 -1.71 -0.32 26.70
C PRO A 155 -0.62 -1.14 25.98
N GLU A 156 -0.82 -2.46 25.85
CA GLU A 156 0.13 -3.36 25.18
C GLU A 156 0.14 -3.16 23.66
N ASN A 157 -0.93 -2.57 23.12
CA ASN A 157 -1.08 -2.40 21.68
C ASN A 157 -0.72 -0.99 21.20
N ILE A 158 -0.58 0.00 22.07
CA ILE A 158 -0.34 1.41 21.71
C ILE A 158 0.85 1.57 20.75
N LEU A 159 1.90 0.80 20.98
CA LEU A 159 3.14 0.89 20.21
C LEU A 159 3.12 0.07 18.91
N LYS A 160 2.19 -0.87 18.75
CA LYS A 160 2.11 -1.73 17.55
C LYS A 160 1.89 -0.92 16.28
N PHE A 161 2.41 -1.42 15.18
CA PHE A 161 2.07 -0.89 13.86
C PHE A 161 0.63 -1.26 13.49
N GLU A 162 -0.03 -0.43 12.69
CA GLU A 162 -1.38 -0.73 12.22
C GLU A 162 -1.44 -2.05 11.44
N VAL A 163 -0.42 -2.34 10.66
CA VAL A 163 -0.32 -3.61 9.94
C VAL A 163 0.81 -4.44 10.54
N ASP A 164 0.49 -5.24 11.52
CA ASP A 164 1.41 -6.20 12.18
C ASP A 164 0.98 -7.65 11.94
N PHE A 165 0.42 -7.91 10.78
CA PHE A 165 -0.04 -9.22 10.34
C PHE A 165 0.33 -9.47 8.88
N LEU A 166 0.21 -10.72 8.46
CA LEU A 166 0.41 -11.12 7.08
C LEU A 166 -0.70 -10.58 6.18
N VAL A 167 -0.35 -9.77 5.19
CA VAL A 167 -1.32 -9.09 4.33
C VAL A 167 -1.73 -9.98 3.16
N GLY A 168 -2.98 -10.40 3.15
CA GLY A 168 -3.61 -11.07 2.02
C GLY A 168 -4.55 -10.12 1.26
N LYS A 169 -5.17 -10.62 0.18
CA LYS A 169 -6.06 -9.84 -0.69
C LYS A 169 -7.20 -9.14 0.06
N LYS A 170 -7.83 -9.84 1.02
CA LYS A 170 -8.95 -9.27 1.79
C LYS A 170 -8.51 -8.16 2.74
N GLN A 171 -7.37 -8.35 3.41
CA GLN A 171 -6.79 -7.37 4.32
C GLN A 171 -6.35 -6.13 3.53
N LEU A 172 -5.69 -6.31 2.39
CA LEU A 172 -5.24 -5.22 1.54
C LEU A 172 -6.39 -4.34 1.06
N GLY A 173 -7.52 -4.94 0.67
CA GLY A 173 -8.72 -4.19 0.29
C GLY A 173 -9.41 -3.43 1.43
N LYS A 174 -9.05 -3.69 2.70
CA LYS A 174 -9.53 -2.92 3.85
C LYS A 174 -8.58 -1.80 4.25
N ILE A 175 -7.30 -1.93 3.91
CA ILE A 175 -6.26 -0.94 4.21
C ILE A 175 -6.37 0.26 3.27
N ILE A 176 -6.88 0.05 2.05
CA ILE A 176 -7.08 1.05 1.01
C ILE A 176 -8.43 1.73 1.17
#